data_3914a63efb00ad14aae06b3fd6678917
#
_entry.id   3914a63efb00ad14aae06b3fd6678917
#
_cell.length_a   1.000
_cell.length_b   1.000
_cell.length_c   1.000
_cell.angle_alpha   90.00
_cell.angle_beta   90.00
_cell.angle_gamma   90.00
#
_symmetry.space_group_name_H-M   'P 1'
#
loop_
_entity.id
_entity.type
_entity.pdbx_description
1 polymer ?
#
loop_
_entity_poly.entity_id
_entity_poly.type
_entity_poly.pdbx_seq_one_letter_code
_entity_poly.pdbx_strand_id
1 'polypeptide(L)'
;MKIKNYVEELSVPEGTTAQIHKGMLTVSKAKHTLTREFKDPRLSMKMDANKIVISLKEMTRREKMLVGTVVAHIKNMLKGVNQPYVYKLKICSGHFPMNIALSGKTLSAKNFVGEKVPRLLQIKNGVDVKVEGMDITVTSADKELAGQTAGAIELLCRRPGFDPRIFQQGIYLTEKAGKSA
;
A
#
# COMPACT_ATOMS: atom_id res chain seq x y z
N MET A 1 24.69 -7.52 21.95
CA MET A 1 25.19 -8.68 21.19
C MET A 1 25.30 -8.27 19.72
N LYS A 2 26.52 -8.34 19.16
CA LYS A 2 26.75 -8.04 17.73
C LYS A 2 26.85 -9.38 17.00
N ILE A 3 26.07 -9.55 15.94
CA ILE A 3 26.18 -10.73 15.06
C ILE A 3 27.06 -10.35 13.90
N LYS A 4 28.12 -11.10 13.67
CA LYS A 4 29.01 -10.94 12.51
C LYS A 4 28.42 -11.70 11.32
N ASN A 5 28.37 -11.07 10.14
CA ASN A 5 27.92 -11.67 8.89
C ASN A 5 26.49 -12.24 8.95
N TYR A 6 25.50 -11.37 8.89
CA TYR A 6 24.11 -11.77 8.72
C TYR A 6 23.76 -11.86 7.22
N VAL A 7 23.16 -12.97 6.84
CA VAL A 7 22.71 -13.22 5.48
C VAL A 7 21.27 -13.70 5.54
N GLU A 8 20.39 -13.11 4.73
CA GLU A 8 19.01 -13.53 4.56
C GLU A 8 18.71 -13.74 3.08
N GLU A 9 18.15 -14.89 2.74
CA GLU A 9 17.80 -15.28 1.38
C GLU A 9 16.30 -15.23 1.17
N LEU A 10 15.88 -14.63 0.07
CA LEU A 10 14.49 -14.54 -0.36
C LEU A 10 14.34 -15.18 -1.72
N SER A 11 13.55 -16.25 -1.82
CA SER A 11 13.22 -16.87 -3.10
C SER A 11 12.33 -15.98 -3.95
N VAL A 12 12.64 -15.85 -5.23
CA VAL A 12 11.81 -15.16 -6.21
C VAL A 12 10.84 -16.19 -6.79
N PRO A 13 9.52 -15.92 -6.77
CA PRO A 13 8.51 -16.82 -7.34
C PRO A 13 8.70 -16.99 -8.84
N GLU A 14 8.32 -18.15 -9.37
CA GLU A 14 8.39 -18.45 -10.80
C GLU A 14 7.61 -17.44 -11.66
N GLY A 15 8.18 -17.07 -12.80
CA GLY A 15 7.60 -16.08 -13.71
C GLY A 15 7.71 -14.63 -13.25
N THR A 16 8.48 -14.36 -12.17
CA THR A 16 8.80 -13.01 -11.72
C THR A 16 10.27 -12.72 -12.01
N THR A 17 10.57 -11.58 -12.64
CA THR A 17 11.94 -11.13 -12.85
C THR A 17 12.28 -10.07 -11.80
N ALA A 18 13.42 -10.22 -11.15
CA ALA A 18 13.95 -9.27 -10.20
C ALA A 18 15.32 -8.79 -10.66
N GLN A 19 15.57 -7.49 -10.59
CA GLN A 19 16.86 -6.88 -10.96
C GLN A 19 17.28 -5.91 -9.86
N ILE A 20 18.55 -5.93 -9.52
CA ILE A 20 19.14 -5.03 -8.54
C ILE A 20 20.21 -4.19 -9.23
N HIS A 21 20.03 -2.87 -9.22
CA HIS A 21 21.00 -1.93 -9.77
C HIS A 21 21.22 -0.77 -8.78
N LYS A 22 22.46 -0.61 -8.27
CA LYS A 22 22.84 0.48 -7.35
C LYS A 22 21.89 0.69 -6.16
N GLY A 23 21.44 -0.39 -5.51
CA GLY A 23 20.49 -0.29 -4.38
C GLY A 23 19.02 -0.12 -4.77
N MET A 24 18.73 -0.04 -6.06
CA MET A 24 17.37 -0.03 -6.58
C MET A 24 16.97 -1.45 -6.96
N LEU A 25 15.90 -1.94 -6.34
CA LEU A 25 15.27 -3.21 -6.67
C LEU A 25 14.10 -2.96 -7.62
N THR A 26 14.14 -3.62 -8.77
CA THR A 26 13.03 -3.65 -9.73
C THR A 26 12.49 -5.07 -9.78
N VAL A 27 11.19 -5.20 -9.54
CA VAL A 27 10.48 -6.49 -9.64
C VAL A 27 9.41 -6.35 -10.70
N SER A 28 9.42 -7.24 -11.68
CA SER A 28 8.43 -7.22 -12.77
C SER A 28 7.84 -8.60 -13.04
N LYS A 29 6.54 -8.61 -13.37
CA LYS A 29 5.81 -9.77 -13.87
C LYS A 29 4.68 -9.30 -14.77
N ALA A 30 4.69 -9.79 -16.01
CA ALA A 30 3.68 -9.46 -17.02
C ALA A 30 3.45 -7.94 -17.16
N LYS A 31 2.34 -7.43 -16.60
CA LYS A 31 1.92 -6.03 -16.71
C LYS A 31 2.37 -5.13 -15.55
N HIS A 32 2.84 -5.72 -14.44
CA HIS A 32 3.17 -4.97 -13.23
C HIS A 32 4.67 -4.88 -13.05
N THR A 33 5.16 -3.66 -12.91
CA THR A 33 6.56 -3.38 -12.57
C THR A 33 6.59 -2.48 -11.34
N LEU A 34 7.30 -2.92 -10.32
CA LEU A 34 7.51 -2.17 -9.08
C LEU A 34 8.99 -1.88 -8.92
N THR A 35 9.32 -0.63 -8.63
CA THR A 35 10.69 -0.19 -8.35
C THR A 35 10.76 0.42 -6.97
N ARG A 36 11.80 0.06 -6.21
CA ARG A 36 12.05 0.65 -4.90
C ARG A 36 13.55 0.82 -4.65
N GLU A 37 13.92 1.98 -4.15
CA GLU A 37 15.29 2.29 -3.77
C GLU A 37 15.50 2.03 -2.27
N PHE A 38 16.60 1.33 -1.93
CA PHE A 38 17.04 1.07 -0.57
C PHE A 38 18.38 1.79 -0.33
N LYS A 39 18.33 2.92 0.38
CA LYS A 39 19.45 3.87 0.53
C LYS A 39 20.42 3.58 1.69
N ASP A 40 20.45 2.38 2.23
CA ASP A 40 21.38 2.13 3.34
C ASP A 40 22.73 1.62 2.82
N PRO A 41 23.84 2.37 3.05
CA PRO A 41 25.17 1.99 2.55
C PRO A 41 25.73 0.74 3.23
N ARG A 42 25.18 0.32 4.37
CA ARG A 42 25.59 -0.88 5.10
C ARG A 42 24.94 -2.15 4.58
N LEU A 43 23.83 -2.00 3.84
CA LEU A 43 23.06 -3.09 3.29
C LEU A 43 23.62 -3.46 1.91
N SER A 44 24.10 -4.69 1.76
CA SER A 44 24.47 -5.23 0.46
C SER A 44 23.39 -6.18 -0.04
N MET A 45 22.82 -5.87 -1.20
CA MET A 45 21.84 -6.73 -1.88
C MET A 45 22.45 -7.28 -3.15
N LYS A 46 22.35 -8.59 -3.36
CA LYS A 46 22.82 -9.28 -4.57
C LYS A 46 21.73 -10.22 -5.07
N MET A 47 21.70 -10.42 -6.38
CA MET A 47 20.94 -11.50 -7.00
C MET A 47 21.83 -12.71 -7.13
N ASP A 48 21.36 -13.85 -6.68
CA ASP A 48 22.00 -15.14 -6.85
C ASP A 48 20.99 -16.12 -7.47
N ALA A 49 21.17 -16.40 -8.75
CA ALA A 49 20.24 -17.19 -9.57
C ALA A 49 18.79 -16.70 -9.41
N ASN A 50 17.98 -17.39 -8.61
CA ASN A 50 16.56 -17.06 -8.38
C ASN A 50 16.29 -16.62 -6.92
N LYS A 51 17.32 -16.11 -6.24
CA LYS A 51 17.23 -15.64 -4.86
C LYS A 51 17.78 -14.22 -4.72
N ILE A 52 17.13 -13.43 -3.89
CA ILE A 52 17.63 -12.12 -3.46
C ILE A 52 18.36 -12.35 -2.14
N VAL A 53 19.66 -12.11 -2.14
CA VAL A 53 20.52 -12.26 -0.97
C VAL A 53 20.78 -10.89 -0.37
N ILE A 54 20.41 -10.74 0.90
CA ILE A 54 20.62 -9.53 1.69
C ILE A 54 21.72 -9.84 2.70
N SER A 55 22.81 -9.10 2.66
CA SER A 55 23.93 -9.32 3.56
C SER A 55 24.35 -8.05 4.31
N LEU A 56 24.74 -8.23 5.57
CA LEU A 56 25.29 -7.21 6.45
C LEU A 56 26.55 -7.73 7.15
N LYS A 57 27.60 -6.90 7.21
CA LYS A 57 28.87 -7.27 7.86
C LYS A 57 28.77 -7.30 9.39
N GLU A 58 28.01 -6.37 9.99
CA GLU A 58 27.77 -6.30 11.42
C GLU A 58 26.32 -5.97 11.67
N MET A 59 25.63 -6.72 12.55
CA MET A 59 24.24 -6.52 12.87
C MET A 59 24.06 -6.24 14.36
N THR A 60 23.57 -5.05 14.66
CA THR A 60 23.03 -4.66 15.98
C THR A 60 21.49 -4.76 15.97
N ARG A 61 20.84 -4.40 17.07
CA ARG A 61 19.35 -4.35 17.11
C ARG A 61 18.77 -3.39 16.07
N ARG A 62 19.44 -2.28 15.80
CA ARG A 62 19.00 -1.27 14.81
C ARG A 62 19.07 -1.82 13.39
N GLU A 63 20.17 -2.43 13.03
CA GLU A 63 20.35 -3.04 11.72
C GLU A 63 19.38 -4.22 11.52
N LYS A 64 19.10 -5.00 12.58
CA LYS A 64 18.08 -6.06 12.52
C LYS A 64 16.69 -5.53 12.17
N MET A 65 16.26 -4.43 12.79
CA MET A 65 14.98 -3.79 12.45
C MET A 65 14.96 -3.32 10.99
N LEU A 66 16.06 -2.71 10.52
CA LEU A 66 16.19 -2.22 9.16
C LEU A 66 16.10 -3.37 8.15
N VAL A 67 16.86 -4.46 8.36
CA VAL A 67 16.78 -5.65 7.50
C VAL A 67 15.37 -6.23 7.49
N GLY A 68 14.73 -6.36 8.65
CA GLY A 68 13.36 -6.85 8.75
C GLY A 68 12.38 -6.00 7.93
N THR A 69 12.55 -4.67 7.93
CA THR A 69 11.76 -3.75 7.12
C THR A 69 12.01 -3.96 5.62
N VAL A 70 13.28 -4.05 5.20
CA VAL A 70 13.66 -4.28 3.81
C VAL A 70 13.10 -5.60 3.30
N VAL A 71 13.27 -6.67 4.08
CA VAL A 71 12.73 -8.00 3.78
C VAL A 71 11.21 -7.97 3.62
N ALA A 72 10.50 -7.28 4.53
CA ALA A 72 9.05 -7.13 4.45
C ALA A 72 8.62 -6.38 3.18
N HIS A 73 9.35 -5.31 2.81
CA HIS A 73 9.08 -4.59 1.57
C HIS A 73 9.29 -5.46 0.33
N ILE A 74 10.41 -6.20 0.27
CA ILE A 74 10.70 -7.12 -0.84
C ILE A 74 9.63 -8.20 -0.95
N LYS A 75 9.25 -8.83 0.17
CA LYS A 75 8.16 -9.82 0.20
C LYS A 75 6.83 -9.22 -0.28
N ASN A 76 6.52 -7.98 0.12
CA ASN A 76 5.32 -7.30 -0.35
C ASN A 76 5.40 -7.01 -1.86
N MET A 77 6.54 -6.58 -2.40
CA MET A 77 6.71 -6.34 -3.84
C MET A 77 6.53 -7.65 -4.63
N LEU A 78 7.20 -8.73 -4.23
CA LEU A 78 7.07 -10.04 -4.87
C LEU A 78 5.63 -10.55 -4.84
N LYS A 79 4.93 -10.40 -3.71
CA LYS A 79 3.52 -10.79 -3.59
C LYS A 79 2.62 -9.90 -4.45
N GLY A 80 2.81 -8.58 -4.41
CA GLY A 80 1.95 -7.62 -5.09
C GLY A 80 2.02 -7.70 -6.62
N VAL A 81 3.20 -8.03 -7.18
CA VAL A 81 3.36 -8.27 -8.62
C VAL A 81 2.66 -9.56 -9.06
N ASN A 82 2.60 -10.58 -8.18
CA ASN A 82 1.88 -11.82 -8.45
C ASN A 82 0.37 -11.68 -8.26
N GLN A 83 -0.04 -11.03 -7.16
CA GLN A 83 -1.43 -10.82 -6.79
C GLN A 83 -1.61 -9.40 -6.27
N PRO A 84 -2.29 -8.52 -7.01
CA PRO A 84 -2.55 -7.15 -6.57
C PRO A 84 -3.25 -7.10 -5.21
N TYR A 85 -2.91 -6.10 -4.43
CA TYR A 85 -3.54 -5.85 -3.13
C TYR A 85 -4.88 -5.18 -3.30
N VAL A 86 -5.89 -5.68 -2.61
CA VAL A 86 -7.25 -5.16 -2.61
C VAL A 86 -7.57 -4.59 -1.23
N TYR A 87 -8.06 -3.36 -1.21
CA TYR A 87 -8.61 -2.70 -0.03
C TYR A 87 -10.07 -2.38 -0.30
N LYS A 88 -10.94 -2.66 0.67
CA LYS A 88 -12.36 -2.36 0.55
C LYS A 88 -12.76 -1.33 1.59
N LEU A 89 -13.54 -0.35 1.15
CA LEU A 89 -14.10 0.68 2.01
C LEU A 89 -15.60 0.70 1.81
N LYS A 90 -16.32 1.06 2.87
CA LYS A 90 -17.77 1.17 2.86
C LYS A 90 -18.20 2.61 3.13
N ILE A 91 -19.15 3.09 2.35
CA ILE A 91 -19.78 4.39 2.51
C ILE A 91 -20.88 4.23 3.56
N CYS A 92 -20.75 4.91 4.67
CA CYS A 92 -21.77 4.97 5.71
C CYS A 92 -22.40 6.35 5.68
N SER A 93 -23.71 6.41 5.42
CA SER A 93 -24.47 7.64 5.45
C SER A 93 -25.78 7.39 6.20
N GLY A 94 -25.94 8.04 7.36
CA GLY A 94 -27.17 7.95 8.14
C GLY A 94 -28.22 8.96 7.67
N HIS A 95 -28.08 10.21 8.11
CA HIS A 95 -29.08 11.27 7.85
C HIS A 95 -28.89 11.95 6.49
N PHE A 96 -27.64 12.26 6.11
CA PHE A 96 -27.32 12.91 4.83
C PHE A 96 -26.84 11.89 3.81
N PRO A 97 -27.58 11.61 2.73
CA PRO A 97 -27.10 10.68 1.70
C PRO A 97 -25.89 11.24 0.99
N MET A 98 -24.75 10.58 1.13
CA MET A 98 -23.52 10.96 0.45
C MET A 98 -23.50 10.40 -0.97
N ASN A 99 -23.10 11.24 -1.92
CA ASN A 99 -22.87 10.82 -3.29
C ASN A 99 -21.38 10.86 -3.60
N ILE A 100 -20.82 9.69 -3.87
CA ILE A 100 -19.40 9.52 -4.21
C ILE A 100 -19.29 9.14 -5.67
N ALA A 101 -18.59 9.96 -6.43
CA ALA A 101 -18.38 9.75 -7.85
C ALA A 101 -16.89 9.82 -8.20
N LEU A 102 -16.49 8.96 -9.11
CA LEU A 102 -15.14 8.94 -9.68
C LEU A 102 -15.19 9.53 -11.09
N SER A 103 -14.47 10.63 -11.31
CA SER A 103 -14.29 11.25 -12.62
C SER A 103 -12.82 11.16 -13.04
N GLY A 104 -12.48 10.19 -13.88
CA GLY A 104 -11.11 9.93 -14.26
C GLY A 104 -10.26 9.55 -13.02
N LYS A 105 -9.35 10.42 -12.60
CA LYS A 105 -8.49 10.23 -11.41
C LYS A 105 -8.92 11.07 -10.21
N THR A 106 -10.08 11.72 -10.26
CA THR A 106 -10.57 12.54 -9.16
C THR A 106 -11.78 11.89 -8.53
N LEU A 107 -11.67 11.53 -7.26
CA LEU A 107 -12.78 11.10 -6.43
C LEU A 107 -13.45 12.33 -5.83
N SER A 108 -14.77 12.45 -6.00
CA SER A 108 -15.58 13.55 -5.44
C SER A 108 -16.60 13.00 -4.45
N ALA A 109 -16.62 13.56 -3.25
CA ALA A 109 -17.64 13.29 -2.23
C ALA A 109 -18.54 14.52 -2.07
N LYS A 110 -19.82 14.37 -2.42
CA LYS A 110 -20.83 15.42 -2.33
C LYS A 110 -21.77 15.15 -1.16
N ASN A 111 -22.33 16.24 -0.61
CA ASN A 111 -23.30 16.21 0.48
C ASN A 111 -22.82 15.50 1.76
N PHE A 112 -21.52 15.59 2.05
CA PHE A 112 -20.99 15.12 3.32
C PHE A 112 -21.48 16.03 4.45
N VAL A 113 -22.31 15.48 5.35
CA VAL A 113 -22.93 16.23 6.48
C VAL A 113 -23.63 17.52 6.01
N GLY A 114 -24.24 17.53 4.82
CA GLY A 114 -24.93 18.70 4.26
C GLY A 114 -24.01 19.76 3.65
N GLU A 115 -22.72 19.48 3.47
CA GLU A 115 -21.78 20.41 2.83
C GLU A 115 -22.17 20.67 1.35
N LYS A 116 -22.24 21.97 0.97
CA LYS A 116 -22.58 22.38 -0.41
C LYS A 116 -21.39 22.21 -1.36
N VAL A 117 -20.16 22.37 -0.85
CA VAL A 117 -18.94 22.24 -1.65
C VAL A 117 -18.46 20.78 -1.63
N PRO A 118 -18.26 20.15 -2.79
CA PRO A 118 -17.78 18.78 -2.85
C PRO A 118 -16.32 18.68 -2.36
N ARG A 119 -16.01 17.63 -1.62
CA ARG A 119 -14.63 17.29 -1.27
C ARG A 119 -14.01 16.51 -2.40
N LEU A 120 -12.80 16.88 -2.82
CA LEU A 120 -12.10 16.29 -3.96
C LEU A 120 -10.80 15.62 -3.50
N LEU A 121 -10.53 14.44 -4.03
CA LEU A 121 -9.27 13.71 -3.83
C LEU A 121 -8.71 13.27 -5.17
N GLN A 122 -7.47 13.62 -5.46
CA GLN A 122 -6.73 13.08 -6.60
C GLN A 122 -6.13 11.73 -6.28
N ILE A 123 -6.46 10.71 -7.09
CA ILE A 123 -5.93 9.36 -6.98
C ILE A 123 -4.55 9.30 -7.60
N LYS A 124 -3.60 8.70 -6.90
CA LYS A 124 -2.23 8.51 -7.37
C LYS A 124 -2.18 7.55 -8.55
N ASN A 125 -1.19 7.74 -9.44
CA ASN A 125 -0.93 6.81 -10.54
C ASN A 125 -0.55 5.42 -10.00
N GLY A 126 -0.99 4.36 -10.70
CA GLY A 126 -0.72 2.97 -10.30
C GLY A 126 -1.72 2.39 -9.31
N VAL A 127 -2.83 3.08 -9.08
CA VAL A 127 -3.95 2.60 -8.25
C VAL A 127 -5.23 2.65 -9.07
N ASP A 128 -5.96 1.54 -9.08
CA ASP A 128 -7.29 1.45 -9.65
C ASP A 128 -8.33 1.56 -8.53
N VAL A 129 -9.26 2.47 -8.69
CA VAL A 129 -10.38 2.68 -7.74
C VAL A 129 -11.68 2.43 -8.47
N LYS A 130 -12.54 1.61 -7.87
CA LYS A 130 -13.91 1.37 -8.35
C LYS A 130 -14.88 1.74 -7.25
N VAL A 131 -15.97 2.40 -7.64
CA VAL A 131 -17.07 2.77 -6.75
C VAL A 131 -18.32 2.02 -7.22
N GLU A 132 -18.83 1.13 -6.41
CA GLU A 132 -19.98 0.28 -6.70
C GLU A 132 -21.02 0.44 -5.60
N GLY A 133 -21.99 1.34 -5.82
CA GLY A 133 -22.99 1.65 -4.83
C GLY A 133 -22.40 2.20 -3.53
N MET A 134 -22.46 1.43 -2.44
CA MET A 134 -21.91 1.81 -1.13
C MET A 134 -20.50 1.29 -0.88
N ASP A 135 -19.95 0.50 -1.80
CA ASP A 135 -18.63 -0.09 -1.65
C ASP A 135 -17.62 0.58 -2.57
N ILE A 136 -16.43 0.82 -2.04
CA ILE A 136 -15.29 1.34 -2.80
C ILE A 136 -14.18 0.30 -2.74
N THR A 137 -13.71 -0.12 -3.90
CA THR A 137 -12.61 -1.07 -4.04
C THR A 137 -11.39 -0.36 -4.57
N VAL A 138 -10.27 -0.47 -3.86
CA VAL A 138 -8.97 0.08 -4.23
C VAL A 138 -8.00 -1.05 -4.51
N THR A 139 -7.45 -1.10 -5.72
CA THR A 139 -6.57 -2.18 -6.17
C THR A 139 -5.25 -1.61 -6.66
N SER A 140 -4.13 -2.18 -6.20
CA SER A 140 -2.79 -1.85 -6.70
C SER A 140 -1.81 -3.01 -6.49
N ALA A 141 -0.81 -3.10 -7.36
CA ALA A 141 0.32 -3.99 -7.15
C ALA A 141 1.21 -3.53 -5.98
N ASP A 142 1.27 -2.23 -5.71
CA ASP A 142 2.00 -1.67 -4.58
C ASP A 142 1.09 -1.57 -3.35
N LYS A 143 1.44 -2.32 -2.29
CA LYS A 143 0.72 -2.32 -1.02
C LYS A 143 0.68 -0.94 -0.36
N GLU A 144 1.76 -0.16 -0.47
CA GLU A 144 1.85 1.17 0.15
C GLU A 144 0.95 2.16 -0.58
N LEU A 145 0.98 2.18 -1.91
CA LEU A 145 0.13 3.06 -2.72
C LEU A 145 -1.36 2.73 -2.50
N ALA A 146 -1.72 1.44 -2.48
CA ALA A 146 -3.08 1.01 -2.18
C ALA A 146 -3.53 1.47 -0.78
N GLY A 147 -2.69 1.24 0.24
CA GLY A 147 -2.99 1.63 1.61
C GLY A 147 -3.05 3.14 1.83
N GLN A 148 -2.14 3.90 1.22
CA GLN A 148 -2.16 5.38 1.27
C GLN A 148 -3.40 5.94 0.58
N THR A 149 -3.80 5.38 -0.57
CA THR A 149 -5.00 5.83 -1.28
C THR A 149 -6.25 5.49 -0.50
N ALA A 150 -6.37 4.27 0.05
CA ALA A 150 -7.48 3.88 0.89
C ALA A 150 -7.60 4.77 2.15
N GLY A 151 -6.48 5.02 2.83
CA GLY A 151 -6.46 5.94 3.98
C GLY A 151 -6.79 7.40 3.60
N ALA A 152 -6.36 7.87 2.43
CA ALA A 152 -6.71 9.20 1.95
C ALA A 152 -8.21 9.33 1.64
N ILE A 153 -8.84 8.28 1.09
CA ILE A 153 -10.29 8.23 0.85
C ILE A 153 -11.06 8.26 2.18
N GLU A 154 -10.61 7.51 3.17
CA GLU A 154 -11.21 7.52 4.51
C GLU A 154 -11.09 8.89 5.18
N LEU A 155 -9.89 9.51 5.12
CA LEU A 155 -9.63 10.84 5.67
C LEU A 155 -10.39 11.97 4.96
N LEU A 156 -10.73 11.80 3.67
CA LEU A 156 -11.49 12.79 2.90
C LEU A 156 -12.84 13.11 3.57
N CYS A 157 -13.50 12.09 4.11
CA CYS A 157 -14.80 12.22 4.78
C CYS A 157 -14.68 12.18 6.31
N ARG A 158 -13.54 12.58 6.87
CA ARG A 158 -13.38 12.71 8.32
C ARG A 158 -13.77 14.11 8.79
N ARG A 159 -14.54 14.19 9.87
CA ARG A 159 -14.89 15.45 10.54
C ARG A 159 -14.44 15.40 12.00
N PRO A 160 -13.58 16.32 12.44
CA PRO A 160 -13.19 16.43 13.85
C PRO A 160 -14.37 16.93 14.70
N GLY A 161 -14.36 16.57 15.98
CA GLY A 161 -15.38 17.03 16.92
C GLY A 161 -16.68 16.21 16.96
N PHE A 162 -16.78 15.13 16.17
CA PHE A 162 -17.91 14.20 16.19
C PHE A 162 -17.43 12.81 16.64
N ASP A 163 -18.21 12.18 17.51
CA ASP A 163 -17.98 10.79 17.89
C ASP A 163 -18.56 9.84 16.83
N PRO A 164 -17.72 9.11 16.08
CA PRO A 164 -18.18 8.20 15.03
C PRO A 164 -19.02 7.02 15.56
N ARG A 165 -18.99 6.75 16.86
CA ARG A 165 -19.84 5.72 17.47
C ARG A 165 -21.30 6.15 17.60
N ILE A 166 -21.53 7.45 17.71
CA ILE A 166 -22.89 8.05 17.82
C ILE A 166 -23.36 8.52 16.45
N PHE A 167 -22.50 9.20 15.71
CA PHE A 167 -22.80 9.76 14.39
C PHE A 167 -21.91 9.16 13.32
N GLN A 168 -22.34 8.02 12.82
CA GLN A 168 -21.58 7.25 11.83
C GLN A 168 -21.87 7.75 10.41
N GLN A 169 -21.10 8.73 9.98
CA GLN A 169 -21.15 9.24 8.61
C GLN A 169 -19.73 9.42 8.07
N GLY A 170 -19.47 8.85 6.90
CA GLY A 170 -18.16 8.89 6.25
C GLY A 170 -17.88 7.66 5.43
N ILE A 171 -16.61 7.48 5.10
CA ILE A 171 -16.10 6.31 4.41
C ILE A 171 -15.20 5.57 5.40
N TYR A 172 -15.42 4.29 5.59
CA TYR A 172 -14.68 3.47 6.54
C TYR A 172 -14.04 2.28 5.86
N LEU A 173 -12.82 2.00 6.24
CA LEU A 173 -12.08 0.86 5.75
C LEU A 173 -12.62 -0.43 6.38
N THR A 174 -13.03 -1.40 5.55
CA THR A 174 -13.58 -2.70 5.99
C THR A 174 -12.59 -3.84 5.80
N GLU A 175 -11.75 -3.76 4.77
CA GLU A 175 -10.79 -4.82 4.46
C GLU A 175 -9.43 -4.23 4.06
N LYS A 176 -8.34 -4.71 4.69
CA LYS A 176 -6.94 -4.32 4.45
C LYS A 176 -6.18 -5.47 3.81
N ALA A 177 -5.90 -5.39 2.50
CA ALA A 177 -5.08 -6.37 1.80
C ALA A 177 -5.52 -7.83 2.05
N GLY A 178 -6.83 -8.09 2.00
CA GLY A 178 -7.43 -9.40 2.22
C GLY A 178 -7.60 -9.81 3.69
N LYS A 179 -7.45 -8.84 4.63
CA LYS A 179 -7.72 -9.04 6.06
C LYS A 179 -8.80 -8.06 6.50
N SER A 180 -9.77 -8.54 7.29
CA SER A 180 -10.75 -7.67 7.96
C SER A 180 -10.05 -6.57 8.77
N ALA A 181 -10.53 -5.34 8.66
CA ALA A 181 -9.94 -4.15 9.30
C ALA A 181 -10.44 -3.99 10.73
#